data_405c8611052d294c09a7e82ef489193d
#
_entry.id   405c8611052d294c09a7e82ef489193d
#
_cell.length_a   1.000
_cell.length_b   1.000
_cell.length_c   1.000
_cell.angle_alpha   90.00
_cell.angle_beta   90.00
_cell.angle_gamma   90.00
#
_symmetry.space_group_name_H-M   'P 1'
#
loop_
_entity.id
_entity.type
_entity.pdbx_description
1 polymer ?
#
loop_
_entity_poly.entity_id
_entity_poly.type
_entity_poly.pdbx_seq_one_letter_code
_entity_poly.pdbx_strand_id
1 'polypeptide(L)'
;IRHIEVSGNINKMLNKNLKTIVINKKIFSGNKATNFIYKIEANNFDNIFSVNEIEGKGKIIKRVQEITKNYGNLEFSMLNDENFLCNLQIIDSSLPKIMANLLSYSYIYNETKLTELIKILEEKNPLNFNLKINDDFYKYKIKRFLMDSALGMTATSRWKGKFDATGGYIIVKEDGELVCYHIYNLNDFQDYLLENTKLESPSTSKYEYAKVYEEKGDYYFRLNLQIRFI
;
A
#
# COMPACT_ATOMS: atom_id res chain seq x y z
N ILE A 1 -20.02 7.50 -11.88
CA ILE A 1 -18.86 7.62 -12.81
C ILE A 1 -17.75 8.24 -11.98
N ARG A 2 -16.77 7.46 -11.58
CA ARG A 2 -15.58 8.01 -10.93
C ARG A 2 -14.70 8.67 -11.97
N HIS A 3 -14.13 9.80 -11.61
CA HIS A 3 -13.21 10.54 -12.45
C HIS A 3 -12.00 9.68 -12.80
N ILE A 4 -11.77 9.52 -14.09
CA ILE A 4 -10.56 8.95 -14.63
C ILE A 4 -9.59 10.10 -14.83
N GLU A 5 -8.55 10.20 -14.01
CA GLU A 5 -7.50 11.22 -14.15
C GLU A 5 -6.41 10.76 -15.13
N VAL A 6 -6.28 11.40 -16.27
CA VAL A 6 -5.18 11.20 -17.22
C VAL A 6 -4.13 12.27 -17.02
N SER A 7 -2.98 11.94 -16.45
CA SER A 7 -1.84 12.84 -16.44
C SER A 7 -0.84 12.43 -17.52
N GLY A 8 -0.37 13.38 -18.30
CA GLY A 8 0.68 13.18 -19.30
C GLY A 8 0.17 13.03 -20.74
N ASN A 9 0.95 12.35 -21.59
CA ASN A 9 0.78 12.32 -23.05
C ASN A 9 -0.53 11.74 -23.58
N ILE A 10 -1.36 11.11 -22.74
CA ILE A 10 -2.67 10.56 -23.13
C ILE A 10 -3.62 11.67 -23.60
N ASN A 11 -3.48 12.90 -23.10
CA ASN A 11 -4.23 14.07 -23.61
C ASN A 11 -4.02 14.32 -25.12
N LYS A 12 -2.93 13.81 -25.70
CA LYS A 12 -2.67 13.89 -27.15
C LYS A 12 -3.39 12.79 -27.95
N MET A 13 -3.73 11.69 -27.31
CA MET A 13 -4.36 10.52 -27.95
C MET A 13 -5.88 10.57 -27.89
N LEU A 14 -6.44 11.18 -26.86
CA LEU A 14 -7.87 11.35 -26.72
C LEU A 14 -8.30 12.57 -27.56
N ASN A 15 -9.18 12.31 -28.50
CA ASN A 15 -9.70 13.26 -29.47
C ASN A 15 -10.06 14.61 -28.81
N LYS A 16 -9.69 15.72 -29.45
CA LYS A 16 -9.81 17.12 -28.99
C LYS A 16 -11.19 17.53 -28.42
N ASN A 17 -12.21 16.70 -28.56
CA ASN A 17 -13.57 16.95 -28.10
C ASN A 17 -13.89 16.43 -26.68
N LEU A 18 -13.00 15.68 -26.03
CA LEU A 18 -13.15 15.26 -24.63
C LEU A 18 -12.52 16.31 -23.73
N LYS A 19 -13.34 17.03 -23.00
CA LYS A 19 -12.91 18.22 -22.22
C LYS A 19 -11.91 17.92 -21.11
N THR A 20 -11.92 16.76 -20.49
CA THR A 20 -10.85 16.24 -19.59
C THR A 20 -11.16 14.81 -19.23
N ILE A 21 -10.23 13.88 -19.48
CA ILE A 21 -10.24 12.57 -18.85
C ILE A 21 -9.03 12.54 -17.92
N VAL A 22 -9.28 12.33 -16.64
CA VAL A 22 -8.23 12.23 -15.64
C VAL A 22 -8.08 10.75 -15.30
N ILE A 23 -6.98 10.13 -15.73
CA ILE A 23 -6.66 8.75 -15.40
C ILE A 23 -5.76 8.73 -14.18
N ASN A 24 -6.26 8.21 -13.09
CA ASN A 24 -5.45 7.97 -11.91
C ASN A 24 -4.77 6.61 -12.04
N LYS A 25 -3.44 6.60 -12.18
CA LYS A 25 -2.62 5.37 -12.18
C LYS A 25 -2.61 4.66 -10.83
N LYS A 26 -3.20 5.25 -9.79
CA LYS A 26 -3.18 4.74 -8.43
C LYS A 26 -4.50 4.04 -8.10
N ILE A 27 -4.42 2.79 -7.73
CA ILE A 27 -5.55 2.08 -7.14
C ILE A 27 -5.83 2.64 -5.75
N PHE A 28 -4.76 2.90 -4.99
CA PHE A 28 -4.84 3.42 -3.64
C PHE A 28 -3.85 4.56 -3.47
N SER A 29 -4.38 5.78 -3.30
CA SER A 29 -3.57 6.99 -3.16
C SER A 29 -3.09 7.17 -1.74
N GLY A 30 -1.77 7.38 -1.58
CA GLY A 30 -1.18 7.76 -0.31
C GLY A 30 -1.62 9.16 0.13
N ASN A 31 -1.82 9.32 1.43
CA ASN A 31 -2.04 10.57 2.14
C ASN A 31 -1.63 10.40 3.61
N LYS A 32 -1.85 11.38 4.49
CA LYS A 32 -1.51 11.23 5.91
C LYS A 32 -2.29 10.08 6.60
N ALA A 33 -3.53 9.83 6.20
CA ALA A 33 -4.34 8.75 6.76
C ALA A 33 -3.77 7.35 6.49
N THR A 34 -2.98 7.20 5.41
CA THR A 34 -2.37 5.91 5.04
C THR A 34 -1.00 5.66 5.65
N ASN A 35 -0.60 6.46 6.65
CA ASN A 35 0.61 6.20 7.42
C ASN A 35 0.40 5.05 8.40
N PHE A 36 1.19 4.01 8.24
CA PHE A 36 1.37 2.94 9.22
C PHE A 36 2.47 3.35 10.19
N ILE A 37 2.18 3.25 11.48
CA ILE A 37 3.08 3.61 12.56
C ILE A 37 3.65 2.34 13.15
N TYR A 38 4.97 2.28 13.21
CA TYR A 38 5.72 1.16 13.75
C TYR A 38 6.47 1.60 14.99
N LYS A 39 6.37 0.82 16.04
CA LYS A 39 7.25 0.93 17.20
C LYS A 39 8.57 0.28 16.86
N ILE A 40 9.67 0.87 17.31
CA ILE A 40 11.01 0.30 17.20
C ILE A 40 11.30 -0.38 18.53
N GLU A 41 11.36 -1.71 18.51
CA GLU A 41 11.77 -2.48 19.67
C GLU A 41 13.29 -2.67 19.64
N ALA A 42 14.00 -1.96 20.49
CA ALA A 42 15.45 -2.07 20.61
C ALA A 42 15.89 -2.00 22.07
N ASN A 43 16.99 -2.67 22.36
CA ASN A 43 17.62 -2.63 23.67
C ASN A 43 18.56 -1.43 23.85
N ASN A 44 18.95 -0.77 22.75
CA ASN A 44 19.82 0.39 22.74
C ASN A 44 19.39 1.36 21.65
N PHE A 45 19.05 2.59 22.05
CA PHE A 45 18.60 3.66 21.15
C PHE A 45 19.66 4.74 20.93
N ASP A 46 20.92 4.50 21.32
CA ASP A 46 22.00 5.45 21.10
C ASP A 46 22.09 5.80 19.60
N ASN A 47 22.04 7.08 19.30
CA ASN A 47 22.10 7.62 17.94
C ASN A 47 20.96 7.18 16.98
N ILE A 48 19.81 6.69 17.46
CA ILE A 48 18.71 6.27 16.59
C ILE A 48 18.26 7.39 15.62
N PHE A 49 18.35 8.65 16.03
CA PHE A 49 18.00 9.79 15.20
C PHE A 49 18.97 10.03 14.03
N SER A 50 20.21 9.50 14.08
CA SER A 50 21.16 9.59 12.97
C SER A 50 20.61 8.94 11.68
N VAL A 51 19.70 7.99 11.84
CA VAL A 51 18.97 7.37 10.71
C VAL A 51 18.24 8.42 9.86
N ASN A 52 17.74 9.50 10.48
CA ASN A 52 17.03 10.55 9.77
C ASN A 52 17.94 11.37 8.82
N GLU A 53 19.24 11.33 9.02
CA GLU A 53 20.25 12.05 8.23
C GLU A 53 20.70 11.26 6.99
N ILE A 54 20.32 9.97 6.87
CA ILE A 54 20.66 9.16 5.71
C ILE A 54 20.06 9.79 4.44
N GLU A 55 20.94 10.13 3.48
CA GLU A 55 20.60 10.78 2.22
C GLU A 55 20.79 9.87 0.99
N GLY A 56 20.34 10.38 -0.16
CA GLY A 56 20.52 9.74 -1.47
C GLY A 56 19.32 8.95 -1.96
N LYS A 57 19.47 8.37 -3.16
CA LYS A 57 18.44 7.51 -3.75
C LYS A 57 18.17 6.32 -2.84
N GLY A 58 16.90 6.01 -2.61
CA GLY A 58 16.50 4.91 -1.73
C GLY A 58 16.69 5.19 -0.24
N LYS A 59 16.78 6.45 0.17
CA LYS A 59 16.97 6.83 1.57
C LYS A 59 15.99 6.18 2.54
N ILE A 60 14.73 5.94 2.15
CA ILE A 60 13.75 5.27 3.01
C ILE A 60 14.17 3.81 3.21
N ILE A 61 14.53 3.12 2.12
CA ILE A 61 15.01 1.74 2.16
C ILE A 61 16.23 1.64 3.09
N LYS A 62 17.21 2.50 2.90
CA LYS A 62 18.42 2.52 3.76
C LYS A 62 18.08 2.77 5.23
N ARG A 63 17.16 3.72 5.52
CA ARG A 63 16.71 3.99 6.89
C ARG A 63 16.05 2.77 7.53
N VAL A 64 15.12 2.12 6.82
CA VAL A 64 14.45 0.92 7.33
C VAL A 64 15.46 -0.21 7.56
N GLN A 65 16.35 -0.44 6.62
CA GLN A 65 17.39 -1.48 6.74
C GLN A 65 18.35 -1.18 7.89
N GLU A 66 18.73 0.08 8.11
CA GLU A 66 19.57 0.49 9.23
C GLU A 66 18.86 0.31 10.57
N ILE A 67 17.58 0.69 10.66
CA ILE A 67 16.78 0.46 11.86
C ILE A 67 16.72 -1.03 12.17
N THR A 68 16.32 -1.85 11.21
CA THR A 68 16.15 -3.30 11.45
C THR A 68 17.45 -4.02 11.76
N LYS A 69 18.58 -3.53 11.24
CA LYS A 69 19.91 -4.10 11.50
C LYS A 69 20.45 -3.75 12.90
N ASN A 70 20.29 -2.50 13.33
CA ASN A 70 21.00 -1.98 14.51
C ASN A 70 20.10 -1.74 15.72
N TYR A 71 18.81 -1.51 15.51
CA TYR A 71 17.88 -1.07 16.57
C TYR A 71 16.68 -2.00 16.77
N GLY A 72 16.59 -3.12 16.02
CA GLY A 72 15.53 -4.10 16.16
C GLY A 72 14.44 -3.97 15.10
N ASN A 73 13.39 -4.78 15.23
CA ASN A 73 12.33 -4.87 14.24
C ASN A 73 11.37 -3.67 14.30
N LEU A 74 10.73 -3.41 13.17
CA LEU A 74 9.59 -2.50 13.09
C LEU A 74 8.33 -3.30 13.46
N GLU A 75 7.76 -3.02 14.64
CA GLU A 75 6.51 -3.63 15.06
C GLU A 75 5.32 -2.73 14.73
N PHE A 76 4.32 -3.26 14.04
CA PHE A 76 3.11 -2.48 13.76
C PHE A 76 2.40 -2.09 15.06
N SER A 77 2.28 -0.80 15.30
CA SER A 77 1.61 -0.21 16.46
C SER A 77 0.19 0.23 16.13
N MET A 78 0.05 1.14 15.15
CA MET A 78 -1.25 1.71 14.80
C MET A 78 -1.25 2.30 13.39
N LEU A 79 -2.42 2.71 12.92
CA LEU A 79 -2.60 3.59 11.76
C LEU A 79 -2.78 5.04 12.21
N ASN A 80 -2.37 5.96 11.37
CA ASN A 80 -2.51 7.40 11.64
C ASN A 80 -3.98 7.88 11.63
N ASP A 81 -4.89 7.09 11.04
CA ASP A 81 -6.30 7.44 10.91
C ASP A 81 -7.20 6.25 11.27
N GLU A 82 -8.15 6.49 12.19
CA GLU A 82 -9.07 5.48 12.67
C GLU A 82 -10.07 5.02 11.59
N ASN A 83 -10.48 5.88 10.66
CA ASN A 83 -11.37 5.47 9.56
C ASN A 83 -10.68 4.44 8.68
N PHE A 84 -9.37 4.65 8.39
CA PHE A 84 -8.63 3.69 7.60
C PHE A 84 -8.46 2.36 8.33
N LEU A 85 -8.15 2.39 9.63
CA LEU A 85 -8.11 1.19 10.46
C LEU A 85 -9.43 0.42 10.42
N CYS A 86 -10.55 1.12 10.65
CA CYS A 86 -11.88 0.53 10.58
C CYS A 86 -12.19 -0.05 9.20
N ASN A 87 -11.81 0.64 8.12
CA ASN A 87 -12.04 0.17 6.75
C ASN A 87 -11.29 -1.13 6.45
N LEU A 88 -10.04 -1.24 6.91
CA LEU A 88 -9.29 -2.49 6.79
C LEU A 88 -9.93 -3.61 7.63
N GLN A 89 -10.36 -3.31 8.85
CA GLN A 89 -10.98 -4.29 9.75
C GLN A 89 -12.36 -4.77 9.27
N ILE A 90 -13.12 -3.95 8.54
CA ILE A 90 -14.38 -4.38 7.88
C ILE A 90 -14.10 -5.45 6.83
N ILE A 91 -12.98 -5.33 6.10
CA ILE A 91 -12.57 -6.35 5.13
C ILE A 91 -12.13 -7.62 5.86
N ASP A 92 -11.21 -7.46 6.81
CA ASP A 92 -10.70 -8.55 7.65
C ASP A 92 -9.94 -8.00 8.88
N SER A 93 -10.19 -8.57 10.06
CA SER A 93 -9.58 -8.13 11.32
C SER A 93 -8.05 -8.21 11.36
N SER A 94 -7.46 -9.13 10.61
CA SER A 94 -6.00 -9.29 10.51
C SER A 94 -5.37 -8.40 9.44
N LEU A 95 -6.17 -7.80 8.55
CA LEU A 95 -5.68 -7.04 7.40
C LEU A 95 -4.78 -5.86 7.78
N PRO A 96 -5.02 -5.08 8.85
CA PRO A 96 -4.10 -4.02 9.26
C PRO A 96 -2.68 -4.54 9.50
N LYS A 97 -2.53 -5.67 10.20
CA LYS A 97 -1.23 -6.28 10.46
C LYS A 97 -0.61 -6.86 9.19
N ILE A 98 -1.39 -7.48 8.31
CA ILE A 98 -0.90 -8.00 7.03
C ILE A 98 -0.35 -6.85 6.18
N MET A 99 -1.11 -5.76 6.03
CA MET A 99 -0.69 -4.60 5.24
C MET A 99 0.53 -3.89 5.83
N ALA A 100 0.62 -3.84 7.16
CA ALA A 100 1.80 -3.32 7.85
C ALA A 100 3.06 -4.15 7.53
N ASN A 101 2.98 -5.48 7.64
CA ASN A 101 4.10 -6.35 7.30
C ASN A 101 4.46 -6.28 5.81
N LEU A 102 3.46 -6.29 4.92
CA LEU A 102 3.68 -6.12 3.49
C LEU A 102 4.46 -4.84 3.20
N LEU A 103 4.04 -3.73 3.82
CA LEU A 103 4.66 -2.42 3.62
C LEU A 103 6.08 -2.37 4.21
N SER A 104 6.32 -2.87 5.41
CA SER A 104 7.68 -2.91 5.99
C SER A 104 8.62 -3.81 5.18
N TYR A 105 8.15 -4.98 4.76
CA TYR A 105 8.94 -5.91 3.94
C TYR A 105 9.32 -5.31 2.60
N SER A 106 8.48 -4.46 2.02
CA SER A 106 8.84 -3.79 0.76
C SER A 106 10.11 -2.96 0.86
N TYR A 107 10.35 -2.35 2.02
CA TYR A 107 11.58 -1.58 2.27
C TYR A 107 12.73 -2.46 2.76
N ILE A 108 12.46 -3.44 3.62
CA ILE A 108 13.49 -4.36 4.13
C ILE A 108 14.14 -5.13 2.99
N TYR A 109 13.32 -5.69 2.09
CA TYR A 109 13.78 -6.53 0.97
C TYR A 109 13.95 -5.76 -0.34
N ASN A 110 13.65 -4.44 -0.36
CA ASN A 110 13.70 -3.60 -1.56
C ASN A 110 12.87 -4.17 -2.71
N GLU A 111 11.68 -4.67 -2.38
CA GLU A 111 10.73 -5.22 -3.34
C GLU A 111 9.45 -4.37 -3.38
N THR A 112 8.86 -4.21 -4.55
CA THR A 112 7.62 -3.42 -4.71
C THR A 112 6.48 -4.18 -5.36
N LYS A 113 6.75 -5.24 -6.11
CA LYS A 113 5.71 -6.06 -6.74
C LYS A 113 4.93 -6.82 -5.68
N LEU A 114 3.59 -6.69 -5.72
CA LEU A 114 2.74 -7.33 -4.71
C LEU A 114 2.82 -8.86 -4.75
N THR A 115 2.97 -9.45 -5.92
CA THR A 115 3.14 -10.90 -6.07
C THR A 115 4.37 -11.42 -5.34
N GLU A 116 5.49 -10.72 -5.44
CA GLU A 116 6.73 -11.10 -4.77
C GLU A 116 6.66 -10.84 -3.25
N LEU A 117 6.05 -9.72 -2.84
CA LEU A 117 5.85 -9.41 -1.43
C LEU A 117 4.94 -10.42 -0.72
N ILE A 118 3.96 -10.99 -1.43
CA ILE A 118 3.12 -12.06 -0.87
C ILE A 118 3.96 -13.32 -0.59
N LYS A 119 4.84 -13.71 -1.49
CA LYS A 119 5.76 -14.84 -1.25
C LYS A 119 6.60 -14.63 0.01
N ILE A 120 7.11 -13.40 0.20
CA ILE A 120 7.84 -13.04 1.41
C ILE A 120 6.94 -13.13 2.66
N LEU A 121 5.70 -12.66 2.57
CA LEU A 121 4.74 -12.79 3.68
C LEU A 121 4.44 -14.25 4.03
N GLU A 122 4.28 -15.11 3.03
CA GLU A 122 4.04 -16.55 3.21
C GLU A 122 5.25 -17.24 3.84
N GLU A 123 6.46 -16.92 3.36
CA GLU A 123 7.72 -17.43 3.92
C GLU A 123 7.91 -17.00 5.38
N LYS A 124 7.73 -15.72 5.69
CA LYS A 124 7.94 -15.18 7.04
C LYS A 124 6.79 -15.47 7.99
N ASN A 125 5.60 -15.64 7.45
CA ASN A 125 4.37 -15.95 8.19
C ASN A 125 4.19 -15.13 9.49
N PRO A 126 4.16 -13.79 9.42
CA PRO A 126 4.25 -12.93 10.59
C PRO A 126 3.05 -13.03 11.55
N LEU A 127 1.95 -13.65 11.11
CA LEU A 127 0.77 -13.91 11.94
C LEU A 127 0.74 -15.33 12.49
N ASN A 128 1.76 -16.15 12.24
CA ASN A 128 1.80 -17.57 12.62
C ASN A 128 0.55 -18.36 12.18
N PHE A 129 0.02 -18.03 11.01
CA PHE A 129 -1.15 -18.70 10.46
C PHE A 129 -0.78 -20.11 9.99
N ASN A 130 -1.74 -21.05 10.11
CA ASN A 130 -1.49 -22.42 9.64
C ASN A 130 -1.65 -22.52 8.11
N LEU A 131 -0.62 -22.16 7.37
CA LEU A 131 -0.61 -22.17 5.91
C LEU A 131 -0.77 -23.57 5.29
N LYS A 132 -0.60 -24.64 6.09
CA LYS A 132 -0.90 -26.01 5.61
C LYS A 132 -2.40 -26.25 5.42
N ILE A 133 -3.25 -25.47 6.11
CA ILE A 133 -4.71 -25.54 5.96
C ILE A 133 -5.18 -24.65 4.82
N ASN A 134 -4.54 -23.48 4.66
CA ASN A 134 -4.87 -22.52 3.61
C ASN A 134 -3.61 -21.75 3.21
N ASP A 135 -3.01 -22.14 2.11
CA ASP A 135 -1.81 -21.54 1.55
C ASP A 135 -2.05 -20.14 0.94
N ASP A 136 -3.28 -19.86 0.48
CA ASP A 136 -3.66 -18.55 -0.07
C ASP A 136 -4.07 -17.50 0.99
N PHE A 137 -3.85 -17.73 2.29
CA PHE A 137 -4.34 -16.87 3.37
C PHE A 137 -3.97 -15.40 3.18
N TYR A 138 -2.70 -15.08 2.97
CA TYR A 138 -2.22 -13.70 2.76
C TYR A 138 -2.66 -13.16 1.41
N LYS A 139 -2.52 -13.94 0.37
CA LYS A 139 -2.87 -13.60 -1.00
C LYS A 139 -4.35 -13.22 -1.12
N TYR A 140 -5.24 -14.04 -0.56
CA TYR A 140 -6.68 -13.77 -0.57
C TYR A 140 -7.04 -12.43 0.06
N LYS A 141 -6.48 -12.10 1.22
CA LYS A 141 -6.80 -10.87 1.96
C LYS A 141 -6.26 -9.62 1.22
N ILE A 142 -5.08 -9.72 0.62
CA ILE A 142 -4.50 -8.65 -0.18
C ILE A 142 -5.31 -8.43 -1.47
N LYS A 143 -5.69 -9.49 -2.16
CA LYS A 143 -6.59 -9.42 -3.33
C LYS A 143 -7.92 -8.74 -2.98
N ARG A 144 -8.49 -9.08 -1.83
CA ARG A 144 -9.72 -8.46 -1.34
C ARG A 144 -9.54 -6.96 -1.09
N PHE A 145 -8.47 -6.56 -0.42
CA PHE A 145 -8.13 -5.15 -0.21
C PHE A 145 -7.99 -4.38 -1.53
N LEU A 146 -7.29 -4.95 -2.52
CA LEU A 146 -7.10 -4.33 -3.83
C LEU A 146 -8.45 -4.13 -4.54
N MET A 147 -9.29 -5.14 -4.52
CA MET A 147 -10.63 -5.09 -5.12
C MET A 147 -11.48 -4.00 -4.45
N ASP A 148 -11.57 -3.99 -3.13
CA ASP A 148 -12.40 -3.04 -2.39
C ASP A 148 -11.89 -1.60 -2.57
N SER A 149 -10.56 -1.42 -2.69
CA SER A 149 -9.94 -0.14 -3.02
C SER A 149 -10.27 0.31 -4.44
N ALA A 150 -10.18 -0.59 -5.43
CA ALA A 150 -10.54 -0.31 -6.82
C ALA A 150 -12.03 0.03 -6.97
N LEU A 151 -12.89 -0.61 -6.18
CA LEU A 151 -14.35 -0.44 -6.23
C LEU A 151 -14.87 0.67 -5.31
N GLY A 152 -13.99 1.34 -4.53
CA GLY A 152 -14.44 2.54 -3.88
C GLY A 152 -14.01 2.81 -2.46
N MET A 153 -13.40 1.89 -1.77
CA MET A 153 -12.87 2.15 -0.45
C MET A 153 -11.73 3.17 -0.51
N THR A 154 -11.78 4.16 0.37
CA THR A 154 -10.73 5.17 0.53
C THR A 154 -10.23 5.20 1.97
N ALA A 155 -9.05 5.78 2.20
CA ALA A 155 -8.51 5.87 3.56
C ALA A 155 -9.14 7.00 4.39
N THR A 156 -9.67 8.04 3.76
CA THR A 156 -10.07 9.28 4.45
C THR A 156 -11.53 9.34 4.85
N SER A 157 -12.32 8.36 4.45
CA SER A 157 -13.75 8.31 4.77
C SER A 157 -14.14 6.92 5.27
N ARG A 158 -15.06 6.90 6.23
CA ARG A 158 -15.60 5.64 6.72
C ARG A 158 -16.33 4.90 5.61
N TRP A 159 -15.84 3.71 5.30
CA TRP A 159 -16.43 2.83 4.31
C TRP A 159 -17.48 1.93 4.96
N LYS A 160 -18.57 1.68 4.25
CA LYS A 160 -19.70 0.88 4.75
C LYS A 160 -19.78 -0.49 4.07
N GLY A 161 -18.71 -0.94 3.40
CA GLY A 161 -18.71 -2.19 2.64
C GLY A 161 -19.57 -2.17 1.38
N LYS A 162 -19.93 -0.97 0.89
CA LYS A 162 -20.73 -0.81 -0.33
C LYS A 162 -19.85 -0.45 -1.50
N PHE A 163 -20.10 -1.08 -2.62
CA PHE A 163 -19.42 -0.78 -3.87
C PHE A 163 -20.15 0.33 -4.62
N ASP A 164 -19.38 1.34 -5.05
CA ASP A 164 -19.91 2.45 -5.86
C ASP A 164 -19.77 2.18 -7.37
N ALA A 165 -19.16 1.05 -7.75
CA ALA A 165 -18.95 0.66 -9.12
C ALA A 165 -19.76 -0.59 -9.47
N THR A 166 -20.48 -0.49 -10.60
CA THR A 166 -21.21 -1.60 -11.20
C THR A 166 -20.85 -1.70 -12.68
N GLY A 167 -20.72 -2.91 -13.20
CA GLY A 167 -20.60 -3.18 -14.62
C GLY A 167 -19.19 -3.41 -15.14
N GLY A 168 -18.23 -2.55 -14.93
CA GLY A 168 -16.89 -2.75 -15.48
C GLY A 168 -15.82 -1.79 -14.95
N TYR A 169 -14.59 -2.16 -15.17
CA TYR A 169 -13.41 -1.37 -14.86
C TYR A 169 -12.59 -1.19 -16.15
N ILE A 170 -12.24 0.04 -16.47
CA ILE A 170 -11.45 0.38 -17.65
C ILE A 170 -10.09 0.90 -17.20
N ILE A 171 -9.04 0.23 -17.66
CA ILE A 171 -7.66 0.65 -17.43
C ILE A 171 -7.11 1.10 -18.77
N VAL A 172 -6.51 2.28 -18.77
CA VAL A 172 -5.77 2.81 -19.93
C VAL A 172 -4.29 2.72 -19.60
N LYS A 173 -3.55 1.91 -20.33
CA LYS A 173 -2.11 1.78 -20.20
C LYS A 173 -1.39 3.02 -20.74
N GLU A 174 -0.10 3.14 -20.42
CA GLU A 174 0.71 4.29 -20.83
C GLU A 174 0.89 4.39 -22.35
N ASP A 175 0.90 3.27 -23.05
CA ASP A 175 0.91 3.16 -24.52
C ASP A 175 -0.43 3.42 -25.20
N GLY A 176 -1.50 3.62 -24.41
CA GLY A 176 -2.86 3.86 -24.87
C GLY A 176 -3.69 2.60 -25.03
N GLU A 177 -3.15 1.43 -24.73
CA GLU A 177 -3.93 0.19 -24.73
C GLU A 177 -5.04 0.24 -23.69
N LEU A 178 -6.23 -0.21 -24.07
CA LEU A 178 -7.39 -0.29 -23.18
C LEU A 178 -7.58 -1.71 -22.69
N VAL A 179 -7.62 -1.86 -21.37
CA VAL A 179 -7.99 -3.13 -20.73
C VAL A 179 -9.32 -2.94 -20.04
N CYS A 180 -10.33 -3.68 -20.49
CA CYS A 180 -11.69 -3.63 -19.95
C CYS A 180 -12.00 -4.91 -19.18
N TYR A 181 -12.35 -4.75 -17.89
CA TYR A 181 -12.83 -5.86 -17.08
C TYR A 181 -14.30 -5.71 -16.76
N HIS A 182 -15.09 -6.72 -17.10
CA HIS A 182 -16.42 -6.87 -16.55
C HIS A 182 -16.36 -7.50 -15.16
N ILE A 183 -17.00 -6.87 -14.19
CA ILE A 183 -16.94 -7.30 -12.78
C ILE A 183 -17.78 -8.56 -12.50
N TYR A 184 -18.41 -9.18 -13.49
CA TYR A 184 -19.08 -10.47 -13.30
C TYR A 184 -18.09 -11.62 -13.03
N ASN A 185 -16.82 -11.49 -13.42
CA ASN A 185 -15.74 -12.40 -13.02
C ASN A 185 -14.82 -11.74 -11.98
N LEU A 186 -15.23 -11.80 -10.72
CA LEU A 186 -14.50 -11.17 -9.63
C LEU A 186 -13.12 -11.79 -9.39
N ASN A 187 -12.96 -13.07 -9.64
CA ASN A 187 -11.69 -13.77 -9.44
C ASN A 187 -10.64 -13.27 -10.42
N ASP A 188 -10.98 -13.25 -11.71
CA ASP A 188 -10.07 -12.74 -12.75
C ASP A 188 -9.72 -11.26 -12.52
N PHE A 189 -10.69 -10.46 -12.07
CA PHE A 189 -10.45 -9.06 -11.73
C PHE A 189 -9.48 -8.91 -10.56
N GLN A 190 -9.64 -9.70 -9.51
CA GLN A 190 -8.72 -9.71 -8.37
C GLN A 190 -7.31 -10.16 -8.76
N ASP A 191 -7.20 -11.20 -9.60
CA ASP A 191 -5.92 -11.69 -10.10
C ASP A 191 -5.24 -10.62 -10.95
N TYR A 192 -5.98 -9.99 -11.87
CA TYR A 192 -5.46 -8.89 -12.65
C TYR A 192 -4.94 -7.74 -11.78
N LEU A 193 -5.70 -7.32 -10.75
CA LEU A 193 -5.24 -6.25 -9.85
C LEU A 193 -3.95 -6.63 -9.14
N LEU A 194 -3.84 -7.87 -8.67
CA LEU A 194 -2.64 -8.33 -7.97
C LEU A 194 -1.41 -8.39 -8.89
N GLU A 195 -1.57 -8.92 -10.09
CA GLU A 195 -0.47 -9.12 -11.04
C GLU A 195 0.05 -7.80 -11.62
N ASN A 196 -0.82 -6.80 -11.74
CA ASN A 196 -0.53 -5.55 -12.42
C ASN A 196 -0.34 -4.36 -11.47
N THR A 197 -0.10 -4.61 -10.17
CA THR A 197 0.10 -3.52 -9.21
C THR A 197 1.34 -3.70 -8.36
N LYS A 198 1.82 -2.56 -7.86
CA LYS A 198 2.98 -2.48 -6.98
C LYS A 198 2.82 -1.40 -5.92
N LEU A 199 3.59 -1.53 -4.84
CA LEU A 199 3.76 -0.44 -3.89
C LEU A 199 4.57 0.70 -4.52
N GLU A 200 4.24 1.93 -4.12
CA GLU A 200 4.98 3.12 -4.49
C GLU A 200 5.28 3.95 -3.25
N SER A 201 6.49 4.47 -3.17
CA SER A 201 6.89 5.41 -2.12
C SER A 201 6.61 6.84 -2.58
N PRO A 202 5.77 7.61 -1.87
CA PRO A 202 5.63 9.03 -2.15
C PRO A 202 6.92 9.79 -1.85
N SER A 203 7.00 11.07 -2.26
CA SER A 203 8.10 11.95 -1.86
C SER A 203 8.14 12.08 -0.33
N THR A 204 9.34 12.01 0.27
CA THR A 204 9.55 12.14 1.72
C THR A 204 9.19 13.52 2.28
N SER A 205 9.01 14.52 1.42
CA SER A 205 8.48 15.84 1.81
C SER A 205 6.96 15.83 2.03
N LYS A 206 6.28 14.76 1.61
CA LYS A 206 4.82 14.60 1.77
C LYS A 206 4.52 13.67 2.95
N TYR A 207 3.35 13.87 3.56
CA TYR A 207 2.70 12.96 4.49
C TYR A 207 3.44 12.68 5.80
N GLU A 208 4.51 13.43 6.13
CA GLU A 208 5.22 13.34 7.44
C GLU A 208 5.65 11.90 7.79
N TYR A 209 6.28 11.21 6.86
CA TYR A 209 6.70 9.82 7.04
C TYR A 209 8.22 9.63 6.79
N ALA A 210 8.70 8.41 7.00
CA ALA A 210 10.08 7.99 6.77
C ALA A 210 11.12 8.67 7.70
N LYS A 211 10.71 9.04 8.91
CA LYS A 211 11.60 9.54 9.96
C LYS A 211 11.31 8.87 11.30
N VAL A 212 12.36 8.64 12.07
CA VAL A 212 12.25 8.27 13.47
C VAL A 212 11.79 9.48 14.27
N TYR A 213 10.87 9.27 15.19
CA TYR A 213 10.43 10.25 16.19
C TYR A 213 10.20 9.56 17.54
N GLU A 214 10.21 10.35 18.60
CA GLU A 214 9.95 9.89 19.96
C GLU A 214 8.58 10.37 20.42
N GLU A 215 7.86 9.50 21.10
CA GLU A 215 6.63 9.85 21.80
C GLU A 215 6.54 9.06 23.11
N LYS A 216 6.44 9.77 24.24
CA LYS A 216 6.31 9.19 25.60
C LYS A 216 7.42 8.19 25.97
N GLY A 217 8.63 8.41 25.50
CA GLY A 217 9.79 7.54 25.77
C GLY A 217 9.92 6.34 24.85
N ASP A 218 9.02 6.16 23.91
CA ASP A 218 9.09 5.14 22.87
C ASP A 218 9.48 5.75 21.52
N TYR A 219 10.14 4.96 20.67
CA TYR A 219 10.56 5.39 19.34
C TYR A 219 9.68 4.76 18.26
N TYR A 220 9.31 5.59 17.29
CA TYR A 220 8.40 5.21 16.22
C TYR A 220 8.95 5.60 14.86
N PHE A 221 8.49 4.86 13.84
CA PHE A 221 8.77 5.14 12.45
C PHE A 221 7.48 5.03 11.63
N ARG A 222 7.27 5.93 10.67
CA ARG A 222 6.08 5.92 9.82
C ARG A 222 6.44 5.49 8.40
N LEU A 223 5.64 4.58 7.83
CA LEU A 223 5.67 4.23 6.41
C LEU A 223 4.32 4.55 5.79
N ASN A 224 4.32 5.03 4.55
CA ASN A 224 3.10 5.45 3.85
C ASN A 224 2.70 4.42 2.80
N LEU A 225 1.45 3.97 2.87
CA LEU A 225 0.89 3.03 1.90
C LEU A 225 0.37 3.76 0.67
N GLN A 226 0.87 3.38 -0.49
CA GLN A 226 0.39 3.79 -1.80
C GLN A 226 0.54 2.64 -2.79
N ILE A 227 -0.49 2.37 -3.59
CA ILE A 227 -0.49 1.30 -4.60
C ILE A 227 -0.85 1.89 -5.96
N ARG A 228 -0.08 1.53 -6.98
CA ARG A 228 -0.34 1.93 -8.37
C ARG A 228 -0.24 0.75 -9.32
N PHE A 229 -0.74 0.93 -10.53
CA PHE A 229 -0.45 0.03 -11.65
C PHE A 229 1.05 0.09 -12.03
N ILE A 230 1.57 -1.04 -12.50
CA ILE A 230 2.95 -1.19 -12.97
C ILE A 230 3.15 -0.37 -14.25
#